data_7f923118a7f466a7404eb5e98285f911
#
_entry.id   7f923118a7f466a7404eb5e98285f911
#
_cell.length_a   1.000
_cell.length_b   1.000
_cell.length_c   1.000
_cell.angle_alpha   90.00
_cell.angle_beta   90.00
_cell.angle_gamma   90.00
#
_symmetry.space_group_name_H-M   'P 1'
#
loop_
_entity.id
_entity.type
_entity.pdbx_description
1 polymer ?
#
loop_
_entity_poly.entity_id
_entity_poly.type
_entity_poly.pdbx_seq_one_letter_code
_entity_poly.pdbx_strand_id
1 'polypeptide(L)'
;MLVGLRLDGKLAGAKVLDHQEPIIGMYTPDGQLILPKFTSQYKDLDIRVPTKVNLLRTEGEGSIDGISSATVSAVLFNGAILRAARIVALSKGLRLNDKPVVDIVNFEKKKFYDLVSDGSISRLTLKLEDLKNLGVRKPKILNRSGVADIYRYKALFKGDTPV
;
A
#
# COMPACT_ATOMS: atom_id res chain seq x y z
N MET A 1 22.65 3.76 8.92
CA MET A 1 21.50 4.56 8.47
C MET A 1 20.68 4.99 9.67
N LEU A 2 20.22 6.22 9.74
CA LEU A 2 19.32 6.76 10.76
C LEU A 2 17.98 7.12 10.11
N VAL A 3 16.87 6.72 10.73
CA VAL A 3 15.51 7.01 10.24
C VAL A 3 14.67 7.50 11.42
N GLY A 4 14.11 8.68 11.29
CA GLY A 4 13.20 9.26 12.29
C GLY A 4 11.75 9.03 11.86
N LEU A 5 10.92 8.50 12.78
CA LEU A 5 9.49 8.29 12.58
C LEU A 5 8.70 9.08 13.61
N ARG A 6 7.66 9.76 13.17
CA ARG A 6 6.69 10.44 14.04
C ARG A 6 5.54 9.51 14.41
N LEU A 7 4.85 9.84 15.49
CA LEU A 7 3.70 9.05 15.96
C LEU A 7 2.50 9.09 15.01
N ASP A 8 2.44 10.09 14.11
CA ASP A 8 1.41 10.20 13.07
C ASP A 8 1.65 9.28 11.86
N GLY A 9 2.76 8.51 11.86
CA GLY A 9 3.13 7.60 10.77
C GLY A 9 3.93 8.28 9.65
N LYS A 10 4.33 9.53 9.81
CA LYS A 10 5.18 10.23 8.84
C LYS A 10 6.64 10.20 9.25
N LEU A 11 7.52 10.14 8.26
CA LEU A 11 8.95 10.22 8.49
C LEU A 11 9.36 11.64 8.94
N ALA A 12 10.09 11.73 10.03
CA ALA A 12 10.73 12.98 10.45
C ALA A 12 11.93 13.31 9.53
N GLY A 13 12.50 12.27 8.94
CA GLY A 13 13.61 12.35 8.01
C GLY A 13 14.42 11.06 7.99
N ALA A 14 15.39 11.00 7.09
CA ALA A 14 16.34 9.92 6.98
C ALA A 14 17.76 10.47 6.74
N LYS A 15 18.79 9.75 7.22
CA LYS A 15 20.18 10.07 6.98
C LYS A 15 21.00 8.80 6.79
N VAL A 16 21.76 8.74 5.73
CA VAL A 16 22.77 7.69 5.53
C VAL A 16 24.00 8.10 6.34
N LEU A 17 24.38 7.28 7.32
CA LEU A 17 25.53 7.53 8.19
C LEU A 17 26.81 6.99 7.57
N ASP A 18 26.71 5.79 6.99
CA ASP A 18 27.80 5.09 6.34
C ASP A 18 27.25 4.17 5.24
N HIS A 19 28.01 3.96 4.17
CA HIS A 19 27.69 3.08 3.07
C HIS A 19 28.96 2.56 2.38
N GLN A 20 28.84 1.39 1.76
CA GLN A 20 29.91 0.78 0.96
C GLN A 20 29.53 0.74 -0.53
N GLU A 21 28.74 1.73 -0.98
CA GLU A 21 28.29 1.83 -2.38
C GLU A 21 29.38 2.49 -3.24
N PRO A 22 30.09 1.74 -4.08
CA PRO A 22 31.22 2.27 -4.83
C PRO A 22 30.78 3.32 -5.87
N ILE A 23 29.57 3.16 -6.43
CA ILE A 23 29.07 4.04 -7.50
C ILE A 23 28.85 5.47 -7.00
N ILE A 24 28.32 5.63 -5.78
CA ILE A 24 28.09 6.95 -5.20
C ILE A 24 29.39 7.72 -4.94
N GLY A 25 30.46 7.00 -4.59
CA GLY A 25 31.78 7.61 -4.38
C GLY A 25 32.57 7.89 -5.66
N MET A 26 32.37 7.09 -6.73
CA MET A 26 33.19 7.16 -7.94
C MET A 26 32.68 8.17 -8.98
N TYR A 27 31.36 8.35 -9.10
CA TYR A 27 30.76 9.12 -10.20
C TYR A 27 30.21 10.48 -9.82
N THR A 28 30.33 10.86 -8.56
CA THR A 28 29.80 12.14 -8.09
C THR A 28 30.88 12.94 -7.39
N PRO A 29 31.45 13.97 -8.06
CA PRO A 29 32.35 14.92 -7.41
C PRO A 29 31.71 15.52 -6.15
N ASP A 30 30.39 15.63 -6.12
CA ASP A 30 29.56 16.10 -5.00
C ASP A 30 28.94 14.95 -4.19
N GLY A 31 29.59 13.78 -4.12
CA GLY A 31 29.04 12.58 -3.45
C GLY A 31 28.57 12.83 -2.01
N GLN A 32 29.15 13.83 -1.35
CA GLN A 32 28.71 14.27 -0.03
C GLN A 32 27.35 14.97 -0.03
N LEU A 33 26.91 15.57 -1.15
CA LEU A 33 25.62 16.29 -1.26
C LEU A 33 24.49 15.45 -1.83
N ILE A 34 24.81 14.41 -2.60
CA ILE A 34 23.80 13.56 -3.27
C ILE A 34 22.96 12.79 -2.27
N LEU A 35 23.58 12.15 -1.28
CA LEU A 35 22.84 11.40 -0.26
C LEU A 35 21.95 12.29 0.62
N PRO A 36 22.42 13.44 1.12
CA PRO A 36 21.55 14.39 1.81
C PRO A 36 20.37 14.86 0.94
N LYS A 37 20.59 15.17 -0.34
CA LYS A 37 19.54 15.56 -1.28
C LYS A 37 18.54 14.42 -1.51
N PHE A 38 19.02 13.19 -1.69
CA PHE A 38 18.17 12.02 -1.83
C PHE A 38 17.33 11.77 -0.57
N THR A 39 17.97 11.79 0.60
CA THR A 39 17.29 11.50 1.86
C THR A 39 16.38 12.61 2.35
N SER A 40 16.56 13.86 1.92
CA SER A 40 15.67 14.97 2.25
C SER A 40 14.24 14.78 1.74
N GLN A 41 14.07 14.02 0.66
CA GLN A 41 12.76 13.71 0.07
C GLN A 41 11.88 12.86 0.98
N TYR A 42 12.46 12.20 1.99
CA TYR A 42 11.72 11.36 2.94
C TYR A 42 11.08 12.15 4.07
N LYS A 43 11.41 13.43 4.20
CA LYS A 43 10.78 14.27 5.23
C LYS A 43 9.28 14.40 4.93
N ASP A 44 8.46 14.20 5.96
CA ASP A 44 7.00 14.24 5.91
C ASP A 44 6.33 13.14 5.07
N LEU A 45 7.09 12.20 4.51
CA LEU A 45 6.56 11.07 3.76
C LEU A 45 5.79 10.13 4.69
N ASP A 46 4.56 9.81 4.33
CA ASP A 46 3.72 8.85 5.06
C ASP A 46 4.12 7.42 4.70
N ILE A 47 4.53 6.64 5.70
CA ILE A 47 4.98 5.24 5.50
C ILE A 47 3.87 4.27 5.09
N ARG A 48 2.60 4.68 5.19
CA ARG A 48 1.42 3.93 4.73
C ARG A 48 1.26 3.99 3.22
N VAL A 49 1.73 5.08 2.60
CA VAL A 49 1.67 5.25 1.15
C VAL A 49 2.77 4.39 0.49
N PRO A 50 2.42 3.59 -0.53
CA PRO A 50 3.42 2.86 -1.32
C PRO A 50 4.38 3.84 -2.01
N THR A 51 5.65 3.76 -1.67
CA THR A 51 6.67 4.67 -2.18
C THR A 51 7.60 3.96 -3.14
N LYS A 52 7.78 4.51 -4.33
CA LYS A 52 8.65 4.00 -5.39
C LYS A 52 9.73 5.01 -5.75
N VAL A 53 10.91 4.51 -6.11
CA VAL A 53 11.95 5.34 -6.70
C VAL A 53 11.60 5.59 -8.17
N ASN A 54 11.47 6.85 -8.53
CA ASN A 54 11.17 7.28 -9.88
C ASN A 54 12.48 7.61 -10.63
N LEU A 55 12.63 7.01 -11.78
CA LEU A 55 13.80 7.19 -12.65
C LEU A 55 13.58 8.29 -13.69
N LEU A 56 12.34 8.63 -13.99
CA LEU A 56 11.94 9.50 -15.09
C LEU A 56 11.44 10.88 -14.63
N ARG A 57 11.59 11.23 -13.35
CA ARG A 57 11.09 12.48 -12.74
C ARG A 57 9.62 12.79 -13.04
N THR A 58 8.78 11.75 -13.07
CA THR A 58 7.34 11.94 -13.18
C THR A 58 6.80 12.25 -11.78
N GLU A 59 6.21 13.41 -11.63
CA GLU A 59 5.57 13.81 -10.39
C GLU A 59 4.41 12.87 -10.06
N GLY A 60 4.36 12.39 -8.82
CA GLY A 60 3.30 11.52 -8.33
C GLY A 60 3.40 11.34 -6.83
N GLU A 61 2.27 11.21 -6.18
CA GLU A 61 2.21 10.98 -4.74
C GLU A 61 2.94 9.67 -4.39
N GLY A 62 3.87 9.72 -3.42
CA GLY A 62 4.68 8.57 -3.04
C GLY A 62 5.86 8.28 -4.00
N SER A 63 6.29 9.26 -4.79
CA SER A 63 7.45 9.15 -5.68
C SER A 63 8.68 9.79 -5.03
N ILE A 64 9.81 9.10 -5.10
CA ILE A 64 11.14 9.59 -4.69
C ILE A 64 12.04 9.63 -5.92
N ASP A 65 12.66 10.76 -6.19
CA ASP A 65 13.61 10.86 -7.29
C ASP A 65 14.83 9.98 -7.05
N GLY A 66 15.20 9.23 -8.06
CA GLY A 66 16.38 8.39 -8.02
C GLY A 66 17.68 9.19 -8.04
N ILE A 67 18.78 8.51 -7.79
CA ILE A 67 20.13 9.05 -7.92
C ILE A 67 20.62 8.75 -9.35
N SER A 68 20.93 9.78 -10.12
CA SER A 68 21.49 9.60 -11.48
C SER A 68 22.73 8.73 -11.45
N SER A 69 22.83 7.77 -12.36
CA SER A 69 23.89 6.76 -12.44
C SER A 69 23.98 5.79 -11.26
N ALA A 70 23.15 5.91 -10.23
CA ALA A 70 23.13 5.04 -9.05
C ALA A 70 21.72 4.56 -8.70
N THR A 71 20.97 4.15 -9.70
CA THR A 71 19.57 3.71 -9.57
C THR A 71 19.40 2.55 -8.59
N VAL A 72 20.26 1.54 -8.70
CA VAL A 72 20.18 0.34 -7.82
C VAL A 72 20.40 0.75 -6.37
N SER A 73 21.39 1.60 -6.11
CA SER A 73 21.68 2.11 -4.78
C SER A 73 20.51 2.94 -4.22
N ALA A 74 19.86 3.76 -5.06
CA ALA A 74 18.67 4.52 -4.66
C ALA A 74 17.51 3.60 -4.26
N VAL A 75 17.26 2.53 -5.01
CA VAL A 75 16.24 1.53 -4.69
C VAL A 75 16.55 0.79 -3.39
N LEU A 76 17.81 0.42 -3.17
CA LEU A 76 18.26 -0.25 -1.94
C LEU A 76 18.10 0.67 -0.72
N PHE A 77 18.52 1.94 -0.82
CA PHE A 77 18.33 2.90 0.26
C PHE A 77 16.85 3.17 0.55
N ASN A 78 16.01 3.32 -0.48
CA ASN A 78 14.57 3.45 -0.31
C ASN A 78 13.99 2.25 0.45
N GLY A 79 14.32 1.04 0.02
CA GLY A 79 13.89 -0.19 0.69
C GLY A 79 14.33 -0.25 2.16
N ALA A 80 15.57 0.11 2.45
CA ALA A 80 16.12 0.09 3.80
C ALA A 80 15.46 1.14 4.71
N ILE A 81 15.24 2.37 4.21
CA ILE A 81 14.58 3.46 4.96
C ILE A 81 13.15 3.06 5.32
N LEU A 82 12.37 2.63 4.33
CA LEU A 82 10.96 2.27 4.55
C LEU A 82 10.82 1.01 5.42
N ARG A 83 11.71 0.02 5.27
CA ARG A 83 11.71 -1.18 6.11
C ARG A 83 11.99 -0.83 7.57
N ALA A 84 13.02 -0.02 7.83
CA ALA A 84 13.36 0.41 9.18
C ALA A 84 12.18 1.18 9.82
N ALA A 85 11.59 2.12 9.10
CA ALA A 85 10.43 2.87 9.57
C ALA A 85 9.24 1.97 9.91
N ARG A 86 8.91 1.00 9.03
CA ARG A 86 7.81 0.06 9.24
C ARG A 86 8.03 -0.85 10.44
N ILE A 87 9.23 -1.34 10.66
CA ILE A 87 9.56 -2.16 11.84
C ILE A 87 9.31 -1.37 13.11
N VAL A 88 9.80 -0.12 13.18
CA VAL A 88 9.58 0.75 14.34
C VAL A 88 8.09 1.08 14.51
N ALA A 89 7.38 1.40 13.44
CA ALA A 89 5.95 1.68 13.49
C ALA A 89 5.16 0.50 14.07
N LEU A 90 5.41 -0.71 13.58
CA LEU A 90 4.75 -1.92 14.08
C LEU A 90 5.07 -2.17 15.55
N SER A 91 6.33 -1.98 15.98
CA SER A 91 6.72 -2.13 17.39
C SER A 91 6.05 -1.11 18.32
N LYS A 92 5.62 0.03 17.79
CA LYS A 92 4.88 1.08 18.51
C LYS A 92 3.36 0.99 18.32
N GLY A 93 2.86 -0.08 17.69
CA GLY A 93 1.42 -0.27 17.47
C GLY A 93 0.80 0.66 16.43
N LEU A 94 1.63 1.32 15.61
CA LEU A 94 1.12 2.15 14.50
C LEU A 94 0.56 1.22 13.41
N ARG A 95 -0.68 1.45 13.00
CA ARG A 95 -1.27 0.75 11.85
C ARG A 95 -0.64 1.27 10.56
N LEU A 96 0.05 0.41 9.83
CA LEU A 96 0.75 0.77 8.59
C LEU A 96 -0.11 0.64 7.34
N ASN A 97 -1.14 -0.15 7.42
CA ASN A 97 -2.13 -0.33 6.37
C ASN A 97 -3.48 -0.53 7.04
N ASP A 98 -4.52 0.03 6.45
CA ASP A 98 -5.90 -0.39 6.68
C ASP A 98 -6.18 -1.77 6.07
N LYS A 99 -5.13 -2.57 5.84
CA LYS A 99 -5.34 -3.98 5.50
C LYS A 99 -5.77 -4.67 6.77
N PRO A 100 -7.01 -5.00 6.84
CA PRO A 100 -7.57 -5.66 7.97
C PRO A 100 -6.79 -6.96 8.21
N VAL A 101 -6.46 -7.25 9.47
CA VAL A 101 -5.81 -8.51 9.87
C VAL A 101 -6.91 -9.53 10.13
N VAL A 102 -6.85 -10.68 9.44
CA VAL A 102 -7.83 -11.76 9.65
C VAL A 102 -7.80 -12.16 11.11
N ASP A 103 -8.93 -12.03 11.80
CA ASP A 103 -9.07 -12.54 13.16
C ASP A 103 -9.32 -14.05 13.13
N ILE A 104 -8.23 -14.81 13.23
CA ILE A 104 -8.29 -16.28 13.27
C ILE A 104 -8.57 -16.84 14.68
N VAL A 105 -8.55 -15.98 15.70
CA VAL A 105 -8.73 -16.39 17.11
C VAL A 105 -10.20 -16.37 17.49
N ASN A 106 -10.96 -15.40 17.01
CA ASN A 106 -12.38 -15.23 17.33
C ASN A 106 -13.26 -15.70 16.17
N PHE A 107 -13.02 -16.94 15.72
CA PHE A 107 -13.85 -17.52 14.67
C PHE A 107 -15.24 -17.87 15.19
N GLU A 108 -16.26 -17.24 14.61
CA GLU A 108 -17.67 -17.58 14.83
C GLU A 108 -18.26 -18.20 13.56
N LYS A 109 -18.81 -19.40 13.67
CA LYS A 109 -19.46 -20.07 12.54
C LYS A 109 -20.82 -19.45 12.29
N LYS A 110 -20.95 -18.66 11.22
CA LYS A 110 -22.20 -18.03 10.78
C LYS A 110 -22.78 -18.75 9.57
N LYS A 111 -24.10 -18.74 9.44
CA LYS A 111 -24.80 -19.22 8.24
C LYS A 111 -24.68 -18.18 7.13
N PHE A 112 -24.82 -18.60 5.89
CA PHE A 112 -24.73 -17.72 4.72
C PHE A 112 -25.67 -16.50 4.82
N TYR A 113 -26.90 -16.73 5.25
CA TYR A 113 -27.89 -15.64 5.40
C TYR A 113 -27.50 -14.63 6.49
N ASP A 114 -26.88 -15.08 7.56
CA ASP A 114 -26.39 -14.21 8.64
C ASP A 114 -25.27 -13.30 8.11
N LEU A 115 -24.36 -13.86 7.28
CA LEU A 115 -23.27 -13.12 6.64
C LEU A 115 -23.76 -12.11 5.58
N VAL A 116 -24.90 -12.37 4.94
CA VAL A 116 -25.52 -11.41 4.05
C VAL A 116 -26.22 -10.30 4.83
N SER A 117 -26.89 -10.65 5.94
CA SER A 117 -27.65 -9.70 6.75
C SER A 117 -26.78 -8.75 7.57
N ASP A 118 -25.60 -9.21 8.03
CA ASP A 118 -24.64 -8.38 8.77
C ASP A 118 -23.68 -7.60 7.86
N GLY A 119 -23.83 -7.72 6.53
CA GLY A 119 -23.02 -7.00 5.56
C GLY A 119 -21.64 -7.60 5.29
N SER A 120 -21.29 -8.73 5.92
CA SER A 120 -20.04 -9.47 5.65
C SER A 120 -19.98 -9.96 4.19
N ILE A 121 -21.13 -10.25 3.61
CA ILE A 121 -21.29 -10.59 2.20
C ILE A 121 -22.19 -9.55 1.56
N SER A 122 -21.64 -8.80 0.60
CA SER A 122 -22.43 -7.89 -0.24
C SER A 122 -23.04 -8.67 -1.39
N ARG A 123 -24.34 -8.48 -1.61
CA ARG A 123 -25.08 -9.06 -2.73
C ARG A 123 -25.37 -7.99 -3.78
N LEU A 124 -25.04 -8.27 -5.02
CA LEU A 124 -25.44 -7.49 -6.18
C LEU A 124 -26.32 -8.36 -7.07
N THR A 125 -27.56 -7.97 -7.24
CA THR A 125 -28.50 -8.63 -8.17
C THR A 125 -28.49 -7.89 -9.50
N LEU A 126 -28.08 -8.55 -10.56
CA LEU A 126 -28.09 -8.03 -11.93
C LEU A 126 -29.30 -8.58 -12.69
N LYS A 127 -30.08 -7.69 -13.27
CA LYS A 127 -31.17 -8.05 -14.18
C LYS A 127 -30.72 -7.90 -15.64
N LEU A 128 -31.44 -8.57 -16.55
CA LEU A 128 -31.14 -8.46 -17.98
C LEU A 128 -31.19 -7.02 -18.50
N GLU A 129 -32.07 -6.18 -17.94
CA GLU A 129 -32.18 -4.76 -18.26
C GLU A 129 -30.90 -3.98 -17.93
N ASP A 130 -30.32 -4.24 -16.76
CA ASP A 130 -29.08 -3.59 -16.32
C ASP A 130 -27.94 -3.88 -17.28
N LEU A 131 -27.84 -5.14 -17.72
CA LEU A 131 -26.79 -5.58 -18.65
C LEU A 131 -26.99 -5.03 -20.07
N LYS A 132 -28.25 -4.88 -20.52
CA LYS A 132 -28.57 -4.23 -21.81
C LYS A 132 -28.17 -2.76 -21.80
N ASN A 133 -28.45 -2.05 -20.70
CA ASN A 133 -28.06 -0.64 -20.52
C ASN A 133 -26.54 -0.46 -20.53
N LEU A 134 -25.77 -1.47 -20.10
CA LEU A 134 -24.30 -1.51 -20.16
C LEU A 134 -23.76 -1.99 -21.52
N GLY A 135 -24.62 -2.22 -22.52
CA GLY A 135 -24.22 -2.63 -23.86
C GLY A 135 -23.86 -4.11 -24.00
N VAL A 136 -24.14 -4.95 -23.01
CA VAL A 136 -23.86 -6.39 -23.05
C VAL A 136 -24.95 -7.12 -23.85
N ARG A 137 -24.62 -7.59 -25.05
CA ARG A 137 -25.59 -8.20 -25.97
C ARG A 137 -25.97 -9.65 -25.65
N LYS A 138 -25.07 -10.44 -25.05
CA LYS A 138 -25.29 -11.87 -24.74
C LYS A 138 -24.68 -12.24 -23.38
N PRO A 139 -25.33 -11.91 -22.27
CA PRO A 139 -24.80 -12.26 -20.96
C PRO A 139 -24.93 -13.76 -20.67
N LYS A 140 -23.79 -14.43 -20.44
CA LYS A 140 -23.74 -15.86 -20.08
C LYS A 140 -23.94 -16.11 -18.58
N ILE A 141 -23.96 -15.03 -17.77
CA ILE A 141 -24.00 -15.12 -16.31
C ILE A 141 -25.41 -15.15 -15.72
N LEU A 142 -26.44 -14.90 -16.55
CA LEU A 142 -27.81 -14.90 -16.07
C LEU A 142 -28.38 -16.31 -15.99
N ASN A 143 -29.16 -16.56 -14.94
CA ASN A 143 -29.96 -17.77 -14.83
C ASN A 143 -31.13 -17.78 -15.84
N ARG A 144 -31.94 -18.86 -15.83
CA ARG A 144 -33.11 -18.99 -16.73
C ARG A 144 -34.15 -17.90 -16.52
N SER A 145 -34.18 -17.24 -15.36
CA SER A 145 -35.09 -16.14 -15.03
C SER A 145 -34.53 -14.75 -15.44
N GLY A 146 -33.37 -14.71 -16.10
CA GLY A 146 -32.75 -13.45 -16.51
C GLY A 146 -32.12 -12.65 -15.38
N VAL A 147 -31.77 -13.31 -14.27
CA VAL A 147 -31.17 -12.70 -13.07
C VAL A 147 -29.87 -13.39 -12.73
N ALA A 148 -28.88 -12.64 -12.31
CA ALA A 148 -27.67 -13.14 -11.70
C ALA A 148 -27.43 -12.46 -10.35
N ASP A 149 -27.14 -13.26 -9.34
CA ASP A 149 -26.68 -12.76 -8.05
C ASP A 149 -25.17 -12.91 -7.96
N ILE A 150 -24.49 -11.79 -7.74
CA ILE A 150 -23.04 -11.73 -7.53
C ILE A 150 -22.82 -11.45 -6.06
N TYR A 151 -22.04 -12.30 -5.42
CA TYR A 151 -21.69 -12.14 -4.01
C TYR A 151 -20.22 -11.74 -3.87
N ARG A 152 -19.99 -10.71 -3.09
CA ARG A 152 -18.64 -10.26 -2.70
C ARG A 152 -18.55 -10.35 -1.19
N TYR A 153 -17.63 -11.18 -0.67
CA TYR A 153 -17.38 -11.17 0.76
C TYR A 153 -16.36 -10.13 1.14
N LYS A 154 -16.67 -9.45 2.24
CA LYS A 154 -15.66 -8.78 3.04
C LYS A 154 -15.10 -9.80 4.01
N ALA A 155 -13.78 -9.98 4.04
CA ALA A 155 -13.16 -10.63 5.16
C ALA A 155 -13.38 -9.75 6.40
N LEU A 156 -13.89 -10.32 7.48
CA LEU A 156 -14.01 -9.65 8.77
C LEU A 156 -12.61 -9.60 9.40
N PHE A 157 -12.16 -8.43 9.70
CA PHE A 157 -10.86 -8.19 10.26
C PHE A 157 -11.00 -7.66 11.68
N LYS A 158 -10.04 -8.02 12.52
CA LYS A 158 -10.03 -7.59 13.92
C LYS A 158 -10.02 -6.06 14.01
N GLY A 159 -11.11 -5.49 14.52
CA GLY A 159 -11.25 -4.05 14.74
C GLY A 159 -12.09 -3.30 13.71
N ASP A 160 -12.65 -3.97 12.70
CA ASP A 160 -13.66 -3.38 11.84
C ASP A 160 -15.04 -3.70 12.38
N THR A 161 -15.76 -2.70 12.84
CA THR A 161 -17.22 -2.78 12.93
C THR A 161 -17.75 -2.79 11.50
N PRO A 162 -18.65 -3.71 11.13
CA PRO A 162 -19.32 -3.64 9.84
C PRO A 162 -20.09 -2.32 9.76
N VAL A 163 -19.76 -1.51 8.75
CA VAL A 163 -20.48 -0.28 8.40
C VAL A 163 -21.59 -0.64 7.43
#